data_f0e4475fd9bbcc0409470786bc4848cd
#
_entry.id   f0e4475fd9bbcc0409470786bc4848cd
#
_cell.length_a   1.000
_cell.length_b   1.000
_cell.length_c   1.000
_cell.angle_alpha   90.00
_cell.angle_beta   90.00
_cell.angle_gamma   90.00
#
_symmetry.space_group_name_H-M   'P 1'
#
loop_
_entity.id
_entity.type
_entity.pdbx_description
1 polymer ?
#
loop_
_entity_poly.entity_id
_entity_poly.type
_entity_poly.pdbx_seq_one_letter_code
_entity_poly.pdbx_strand_id
1 'polypeptide(L)'
;MGSLNRQVTMKTDFDQNLPGIVTHLVGKIGLKEIQEWAQSFQEVRDHNFVDRGFKLLVNTYGYQPVSAEVHQKWRQSLVAYCQNRCIAIAFVNHDPHQVTELKKTATQTHNFFIDINEAYDWLRKTHQGQ
;
A
#
# COMPACT_ATOMS: atom_id res chain seq x y z
N MET A 1 -30.27 2.00 -9.02
CA MET A 1 -29.76 1.95 -8.82
C MET A 1 -28.81 2.06 -8.73
N GLY A 2 -28.34 2.13 -8.84
CA GLY A 2 -27.53 2.09 -8.73
C GLY A 2 -26.70 2.32 -8.59
N SER A 3 -26.48 2.40 -8.46
CA SER A 3 -25.63 2.43 -8.29
C SER A 3 -24.82 2.55 -8.10
N LEU A 4 -24.86 2.72 -8.05
CA LEU A 4 -24.08 2.73 -7.88
C LEU A 4 -22.97 2.41 -7.58
N ASN A 5 -22.71 2.29 -7.62
CA ASN A 5 -21.71 1.74 -7.75
C ASN A 5 -20.49 2.20 -7.42
N ARG A 6 -20.43 2.88 -6.60
CA ARG A 6 -19.35 3.28 -6.07
C ARG A 6 -18.89 2.38 -5.16
N GLN A 7 -17.91 1.61 -5.42
CA GLN A 7 -17.39 0.73 -4.49
C GLN A 7 -16.36 1.44 -3.71
N VAL A 8 -16.40 1.34 -2.39
CA VAL A 8 -15.38 1.81 -1.49
C VAL A 8 -14.66 0.57 -1.00
N THR A 9 -13.39 0.43 -1.35
CA THR A 9 -12.70 -0.81 -1.02
C THR A 9 -11.21 -0.57 -0.77
N MET A 10 -10.66 -1.39 0.12
CA MET A 10 -9.22 -1.52 0.32
C MET A 10 -8.89 -2.97 0.07
N LYS A 11 -8.52 -3.30 -1.16
CA LYS A 11 -8.31 -4.67 -1.57
C LYS A 11 -6.85 -5.06 -1.39
N THR A 12 -6.62 -6.23 -0.82
CA THR A 12 -5.27 -6.76 -0.57
C THR A 12 -5.10 -8.05 -1.34
N ASP A 13 -4.05 -8.13 -2.14
CA ASP A 13 -3.72 -9.30 -2.94
C ASP A 13 -2.28 -9.72 -2.72
N PHE A 14 -2.04 -11.02 -2.82
CA PHE A 14 -0.70 -11.56 -2.82
C PHE A 14 -0.16 -11.56 -4.26
N ASP A 15 1.07 -11.10 -4.43
CA ASP A 15 1.73 -11.11 -5.75
C ASP A 15 3.03 -11.91 -5.61
N GLN A 16 3.07 -13.09 -6.21
CA GLN A 16 4.22 -13.96 -6.07
C GLN A 16 5.44 -13.50 -6.88
N ASN A 17 5.25 -12.60 -7.82
CA ASN A 17 6.35 -12.12 -8.65
C ASN A 17 7.20 -11.06 -7.95
N LEU A 18 6.63 -10.33 -7.01
CA LEU A 18 7.41 -9.35 -6.25
C LEU A 18 8.48 -10.03 -5.39
N PRO A 19 8.31 -11.07 -4.57
CA PRO A 19 7.07 -11.48 -3.91
C PRO A 19 6.63 -10.49 -2.85
N GLY A 20 5.36 -10.22 -2.83
CA GLY A 20 4.86 -9.18 -1.95
C GLY A 20 3.36 -9.12 -1.87
N ILE A 21 2.91 -8.04 -1.26
CA ILE A 21 1.50 -7.76 -1.04
C ILE A 21 1.16 -6.48 -1.76
N VAL A 22 0.02 -6.46 -2.45
CA VAL A 22 -0.45 -5.29 -3.18
C VAL A 22 -1.76 -4.83 -2.52
N THR A 23 -1.81 -3.57 -2.13
CA THR A 23 -3.01 -2.97 -1.56
C THR A 23 -3.50 -1.87 -2.49
N HIS A 24 -4.78 -1.93 -2.85
CA HIS A 24 -5.44 -0.90 -3.66
C HIS A 24 -6.47 -0.19 -2.80
N LEU A 25 -6.41 1.14 -2.77
CA LEU A 25 -7.37 1.96 -2.05
C LEU A 25 -8.26 2.68 -3.06
N VAL A 26 -9.55 2.45 -2.99
CA VAL A 26 -10.51 3.04 -3.93
C VAL A 26 -11.67 3.67 -3.16
N GLY A 27 -11.97 4.91 -3.46
CA GLY A 27 -13.11 5.60 -2.90
C GLY A 27 -12.83 6.28 -1.58
N LYS A 28 -13.87 6.64 -0.88
CA LYS A 28 -13.76 7.30 0.42
C LYS A 28 -13.53 6.28 1.50
N ILE A 29 -12.35 6.31 2.07
CA ILE A 29 -11.92 5.33 3.06
C ILE A 29 -12.19 5.86 4.46
N GLY A 30 -12.90 5.08 5.26
CA GLY A 30 -13.16 5.39 6.66
C GLY A 30 -12.56 4.34 7.58
N LEU A 31 -12.85 4.44 8.87
CA LEU A 31 -12.28 3.54 9.86
C LEU A 31 -12.68 2.09 9.61
N LYS A 32 -13.92 1.88 9.16
CA LYS A 32 -14.38 0.52 8.88
C LYS A 32 -13.51 -0.15 7.83
N GLU A 33 -13.23 0.58 6.74
CA GLU A 33 -12.41 0.04 5.66
C GLU A 33 -10.99 -0.25 6.11
N ILE A 34 -10.44 0.61 6.98
CA ILE A 34 -9.09 0.37 7.52
C ILE A 34 -9.07 -0.90 8.36
N GLN A 35 -10.10 -1.11 9.18
CA GLN A 35 -10.18 -2.31 10.00
C GLN A 35 -10.30 -3.57 9.16
N GLU A 36 -11.11 -3.53 8.11
CA GLU A 36 -11.25 -4.65 7.19
C GLU A 36 -9.95 -4.93 6.44
N TRP A 37 -9.27 -3.85 6.02
CA TRP A 37 -7.97 -3.98 5.37
C TRP A 37 -6.97 -4.65 6.31
N ALA A 38 -6.92 -4.20 7.57
CA ALA A 38 -5.96 -4.74 8.53
C ALA A 38 -6.13 -6.25 8.68
N GLN A 39 -7.38 -6.71 8.74
CA GLN A 39 -7.65 -8.13 8.87
C GLN A 39 -7.19 -8.89 7.62
N SER A 40 -7.55 -8.42 6.44
CA SER A 40 -7.16 -9.11 5.22
C SER A 40 -5.67 -9.04 4.97
N PHE A 41 -5.03 -7.93 5.33
CA PHE A 41 -3.59 -7.79 5.20
C PHE A 41 -2.87 -8.82 6.07
N GLN A 42 -3.30 -8.97 7.32
CA GLN A 42 -2.70 -9.93 8.22
C GLN A 42 -2.86 -11.35 7.71
N GLU A 43 -4.03 -11.67 7.16
CA GLU A 43 -4.27 -13.01 6.61
C GLU A 43 -3.34 -13.30 5.44
N VAL A 44 -3.21 -12.37 4.52
CA VAL A 44 -2.35 -12.56 3.36
C VAL A 44 -0.89 -12.66 3.80
N ARG A 45 -0.48 -11.79 4.72
CA ARG A 45 0.89 -11.78 5.23
C ARG A 45 1.23 -13.09 5.93
N ASP A 46 0.36 -13.52 6.83
CA ASP A 46 0.64 -14.68 7.65
C ASP A 46 0.55 -15.98 6.86
N HIS A 47 -0.27 -16.01 5.81
CA HIS A 47 -0.40 -17.19 4.97
C HIS A 47 0.80 -17.34 4.01
N ASN A 48 1.32 -16.24 3.50
CA ASN A 48 2.32 -16.29 2.43
C ASN A 48 3.73 -15.95 2.86
N PHE A 49 3.91 -15.28 4.00
CA PHE A 49 5.21 -14.77 4.43
C PHE A 49 5.53 -15.15 5.87
N VAL A 50 5.35 -16.44 6.20
CA VAL A 50 5.71 -16.93 7.53
C VAL A 50 7.22 -16.82 7.69
N ASP A 51 7.66 -16.11 8.71
CA ASP A 51 9.08 -16.01 9.06
C ASP A 51 9.97 -15.36 7.99
N ARG A 52 9.39 -14.58 7.11
CA ARG A 52 10.22 -13.88 6.11
C ARG A 52 9.63 -12.52 5.81
N GLY A 53 10.45 -11.65 5.24
CA GLY A 53 10.04 -10.32 4.84
C GLY A 53 9.23 -10.33 3.57
N PHE A 54 8.55 -9.21 3.30
CA PHE A 54 7.72 -9.06 2.10
C PHE A 54 7.90 -7.65 1.54
N LYS A 55 7.58 -7.49 0.28
CA LYS A 55 7.51 -6.19 -0.37
C LYS A 55 6.06 -5.75 -0.38
N LEU A 56 5.82 -4.43 -0.39
CA LEU A 56 4.47 -3.89 -0.35
C LEU A 56 4.31 -2.82 -1.41
N LEU A 57 3.27 -2.95 -2.22
CA LEU A 57 2.87 -1.92 -3.15
C LEU A 57 1.54 -1.35 -2.69
N VAL A 58 1.49 -0.04 -2.46
CA VAL A 58 0.28 0.64 -2.03
C VAL A 58 -0.19 1.56 -3.16
N ASN A 59 -1.29 1.18 -3.80
CA ASN A 59 -1.85 1.96 -4.88
C ASN A 59 -2.94 2.86 -4.33
N THR A 60 -2.66 4.17 -4.29
CA THR A 60 -3.60 5.15 -3.74
C THR A 60 -4.31 5.94 -4.84
N TYR A 61 -4.36 5.41 -6.06
CA TYR A 61 -4.91 6.13 -7.19
C TYR A 61 -6.34 6.59 -6.97
N GLY A 62 -7.18 5.81 -6.31
CA GLY A 62 -8.55 6.19 -6.04
C GLY A 62 -8.82 6.56 -4.60
N TYR A 63 -7.77 6.80 -3.83
CA TYR A 63 -7.89 6.97 -2.38
C TYR A 63 -8.38 8.36 -2.01
N GLN A 64 -9.43 8.41 -1.21
CA GLN A 64 -9.92 9.64 -0.61
C GLN A 64 -10.27 9.35 0.85
N PRO A 65 -9.49 9.83 1.82
CA PRO A 65 -9.85 9.62 3.22
C PRO A 65 -11.06 10.49 3.56
N VAL A 66 -11.95 9.97 4.42
CA VAL A 66 -13.12 10.74 4.82
C VAL A 66 -12.75 11.92 5.73
N SER A 67 -11.56 11.87 6.34
CA SER A 67 -11.09 12.96 7.19
C SER A 67 -9.58 12.85 7.35
N ALA A 68 -8.96 13.93 7.85
CA ALA A 68 -7.54 13.93 8.17
C ALA A 68 -7.20 12.90 9.26
N GLU A 69 -8.10 12.73 10.21
CA GLU A 69 -7.91 11.76 11.28
C GLU A 69 -7.86 10.34 10.73
N VAL A 70 -8.74 10.03 9.79
CA VAL A 70 -8.77 8.71 9.16
C VAL A 70 -7.49 8.47 8.36
N HIS A 71 -7.03 9.48 7.64
CA HIS A 71 -5.79 9.37 6.90
C HIS A 71 -4.60 9.07 7.82
N GLN A 72 -4.55 9.75 8.95
CA GLN A 72 -3.49 9.52 9.92
C GLN A 72 -3.58 8.12 10.51
N LYS A 73 -4.81 7.65 10.78
CA LYS A 73 -5.02 6.29 11.29
C LYS A 73 -4.54 5.25 10.28
N TRP A 74 -4.84 5.50 9.01
CA TRP A 74 -4.37 4.62 7.94
C TRP A 74 -2.83 4.53 7.92
N ARG A 75 -2.17 5.69 7.99
CA ARG A 75 -0.71 5.71 7.98
C ARG A 75 -0.13 5.01 9.20
N GLN A 76 -0.72 5.22 10.37
CA GLN A 76 -0.28 4.54 11.59
C GLN A 76 -0.44 3.02 11.48
N SER A 77 -1.56 2.59 10.92
CA SER A 77 -1.82 1.17 10.75
C SER A 77 -0.82 0.55 9.78
N LEU A 78 -0.52 1.23 8.69
CA LEU A 78 0.44 0.75 7.72
C LEU A 78 1.81 0.56 8.35
N VAL A 79 2.27 1.54 9.12
CA VAL A 79 3.56 1.44 9.83
C VAL A 79 3.54 0.26 10.79
N ALA A 80 2.46 0.10 11.55
CA ALA A 80 2.37 -0.96 12.56
C ALA A 80 2.45 -2.35 11.94
N TYR A 81 1.79 -2.55 10.80
CA TYR A 81 1.74 -3.88 10.18
C TYR A 81 2.95 -4.18 9.31
N CYS A 82 3.70 -3.17 8.90
CA CYS A 82 4.90 -3.38 8.09
C CYS A 82 6.18 -3.41 8.89
N GLN A 83 6.12 -2.95 10.12
CA GLN A 83 7.31 -2.82 10.96
C GLN A 83 8.02 -4.15 11.11
N ASN A 84 9.34 -4.14 10.94
CA ASN A 84 10.19 -5.31 11.13
C ASN A 84 10.12 -6.38 10.04
N ARG A 85 9.17 -6.30 9.12
CA ARG A 85 9.02 -7.36 8.12
C ARG A 85 8.97 -6.84 6.69
N CYS A 86 8.66 -5.58 6.50
CA CYS A 86 8.54 -5.03 5.16
C CYS A 86 9.93 -4.71 4.61
N ILE A 87 10.29 -5.36 3.50
CA ILE A 87 11.58 -5.16 2.86
C ILE A 87 11.61 -3.83 2.13
N ALA A 88 10.52 -3.51 1.43
CA ALA A 88 10.42 -2.29 0.65
C ALA A 88 8.95 -1.95 0.42
N ILE A 89 8.64 -0.66 0.35
CA ILE A 89 7.30 -0.16 0.10
C ILE A 89 7.34 0.81 -1.07
N ALA A 90 6.47 0.58 -2.05
CA ALA A 90 6.27 1.52 -3.14
C ALA A 90 4.86 2.09 -3.06
N PHE A 91 4.75 3.41 -3.09
CA PHE A 91 3.46 4.10 -3.10
C PHE A 91 3.18 4.64 -4.50
N VAL A 92 1.99 4.41 -5.02
CA VAL A 92 1.57 4.93 -6.31
C VAL A 92 0.48 5.97 -6.07
N ASN A 93 0.71 7.17 -6.59
CA ASN A 93 -0.19 8.31 -6.42
C ASN A 93 -0.39 8.97 -7.77
N HIS A 94 -1.60 9.42 -8.06
CA HIS A 94 -1.91 10.01 -9.38
C HIS A 94 -1.50 11.47 -9.51
N ASP A 95 -1.12 12.14 -8.44
CA ASP A 95 -0.80 13.56 -8.45
C ASP A 95 0.71 13.76 -8.64
N PRO A 96 1.16 14.26 -9.82
CA PRO A 96 2.59 14.42 -10.07
C PRO A 96 3.27 15.37 -9.08
N HIS A 97 2.55 16.41 -8.65
CA HIS A 97 3.07 17.35 -7.68
C HIS A 97 3.38 16.69 -6.36
N GLN A 98 2.43 15.88 -5.85
CA GLN A 98 2.63 15.17 -4.60
C GLN A 98 3.77 14.18 -4.72
N VAL A 99 3.83 13.44 -5.83
CA VAL A 99 4.89 12.46 -6.01
C VAL A 99 6.26 13.14 -6.03
N THR A 100 6.36 14.29 -6.72
CA THR A 100 7.61 15.04 -6.76
C THR A 100 8.07 15.42 -5.35
N GLU A 101 7.14 15.93 -4.53
CA GLU A 101 7.48 16.31 -3.16
C GLU A 101 7.83 15.11 -2.30
N LEU A 102 7.04 14.04 -2.43
CA LEU A 102 7.27 12.84 -1.63
C LEU A 102 8.57 12.13 -1.99
N LYS A 103 8.99 12.21 -3.26
CA LYS A 103 10.25 11.58 -3.66
C LYS A 103 11.44 12.17 -2.93
N LYS A 104 11.33 13.39 -2.44
CA LYS A 104 12.40 13.99 -1.64
C LYS A 104 12.59 13.27 -0.32
N THR A 105 11.60 12.51 0.12
CA THR A 105 11.67 11.74 1.36
C THR A 105 11.95 10.27 1.10
N ALA A 106 12.17 9.87 -0.14
CA ALA A 106 12.40 8.47 -0.49
C ALA A 106 13.68 7.95 0.13
N THR A 107 13.68 6.66 0.45
CA THR A 107 14.84 5.98 1.01
C THR A 107 15.13 4.75 0.17
N GLN A 108 16.09 3.92 0.62
CA GLN A 108 16.37 2.66 -0.06
C GLN A 108 15.21 1.68 0.08
N THR A 109 14.35 1.88 1.08
CA THR A 109 13.29 0.93 1.38
C THR A 109 11.90 1.48 1.14
N HIS A 110 11.75 2.77 0.78
CA HIS A 110 10.44 3.23 0.35
C HIS A 110 10.55 4.37 -0.66
N ASN A 111 9.64 4.36 -1.62
CA ASN A 111 9.68 5.30 -2.74
C ASN A 111 8.27 5.56 -3.25
N PHE A 112 8.15 6.57 -4.11
CA PHE A 112 6.86 7.07 -4.57
C PHE A 112 6.87 7.15 -6.08
N PHE A 113 5.75 6.79 -6.72
CA PHE A 113 5.66 6.70 -8.17
C PHE A 113 4.30 7.19 -8.66
N ILE A 114 4.27 7.67 -9.89
CA ILE A 114 3.02 7.99 -10.58
C ILE A 114 2.55 6.75 -11.34
N ASP A 115 3.48 6.00 -11.91
CA ASP A 115 3.19 4.85 -12.76
C ASP A 115 3.36 3.56 -11.97
N ILE A 116 2.30 2.75 -11.93
CA ILE A 116 2.32 1.51 -11.19
C ILE A 116 3.38 0.53 -11.73
N ASN A 117 3.65 0.57 -13.03
CA ASN A 117 4.66 -0.31 -13.62
C ASN A 117 6.06 0.05 -13.14
N GLU A 118 6.35 1.33 -12.97
CA GLU A 118 7.62 1.77 -12.40
C GLU A 118 7.75 1.31 -10.96
N ALA A 119 6.65 1.35 -10.21
CA ALA A 119 6.65 0.89 -8.82
C ALA A 119 6.95 -0.61 -8.75
N TYR A 120 6.33 -1.40 -9.62
CA TYR A 120 6.59 -2.83 -9.69
C TYR A 120 8.05 -3.11 -10.03
N ASP A 121 8.60 -2.39 -11.02
CA ASP A 121 9.99 -2.59 -11.42
C ASP A 121 10.95 -2.29 -10.28
N TRP A 122 10.69 -1.20 -9.57
CA TRP A 122 11.54 -0.83 -8.44
C TRP A 122 11.49 -1.90 -7.35
N LEU A 123 10.28 -2.39 -7.03
CA LEU A 123 10.14 -3.43 -6.03
C LEU A 123 10.84 -4.73 -6.44
N ARG A 124 10.69 -5.12 -7.71
CA ARG A 124 11.31 -6.36 -8.18
C ARG A 124 12.83 -6.30 -8.09
N LYS A 125 13.40 -5.11 -8.25
CA LYS A 125 14.86 -4.93 -8.21
C LYS A 125 15.40 -4.75 -6.80
N THR A 126 14.53 -4.54 -5.81
CA THR A 126 14.96 -4.35 -4.43
C THR A 126 15.15 -5.71 -3.77
N HIS A 127 16.29 -5.89 -3.14
CA HIS A 127 16.61 -7.16 -2.50
C HIS A 127 16.95 -6.94 -1.04
N GLN A 128 16.45 -7.83 -0.19
CA GLN A 128 16.76 -7.79 1.22
C GLN A 128 18.24 -8.11 1.43
N GLY A 129 18.91 -7.33 2.27
CA GLY A 129 20.28 -7.60 2.62
C GLY A 129 21.31 -7.13 1.62
N GLN A 130 20.87 -6.38 0.64
CA GLN A 130 21.77 -5.87 -0.39
C GLN A 130 22.31 -4.50 -0.05
#